data_52a6d2a6b04139cc6db7d5b2a2e0b208
#
_entry.id   52a6d2a6b04139cc6db7d5b2a2e0b208
#
_cell.length_a   1.000
_cell.length_b   1.000
_cell.length_c   1.000
_cell.angle_alpha   90.00
_cell.angle_beta   90.00
_cell.angle_gamma   90.00
#
_symmetry.space_group_name_H-M   'P 1'
#
loop_
_entity.id
_entity.type
_entity.pdbx_description
1 polymer ?
#
loop_
_entity_poly.entity_id
_entity_poly.type
_entity_poly.pdbx_seq_one_letter_code
_entity_poly.pdbx_strand_id
1 'polypeptide(L)'
;QYDENQKPVAMDLMAAAAPKDVISEYEAMVKQAGFKLQIAAPEVFAYSNLVREYERVEELEESREYCFVDFGYHSTKLHIFSGSRFEVTREIDYGCAHLIQTVAAIKNVDQHVAQSYVMKNYLDIWNLEECRGIYESIGVEIMRAINFYSFNNPESHLDTVYYCGGGSLITPLTEAVSSHISLDVRPIT
;
A
#
# COMPACT_ATOMS: atom_id res chain seq x y z
N GLN A 1 -5.09 1.63 29.07
CA GLN A 1 -5.88 1.07 30.16
C GLN A 1 -5.82 2.05 31.33
N TYR A 2 -6.90 2.20 32.06
CA TYR A 2 -7.01 3.12 33.20
C TYR A 2 -7.43 2.31 34.43
N ASP A 3 -6.98 2.75 35.62
CA ASP A 3 -7.42 2.20 36.89
C ASP A 3 -8.78 2.78 37.33
N GLU A 4 -9.32 2.33 38.48
CA GLU A 4 -10.59 2.79 39.04
C GLU A 4 -10.61 4.29 39.35
N ASN A 5 -9.45 4.95 39.41
CA ASN A 5 -9.31 6.40 39.67
C ASN A 5 -9.02 7.20 38.38
N GLN A 6 -9.22 6.60 37.18
CA GLN A 6 -8.92 7.16 35.85
C GLN A 6 -7.44 7.51 35.63
N LYS A 7 -6.51 6.85 36.33
CA LYS A 7 -5.08 6.98 36.07
C LYS A 7 -4.63 5.95 35.03
N PRO A 8 -3.83 6.35 34.05
CA PRO A 8 -3.30 5.41 33.06
C PRO A 8 -2.36 4.40 33.72
N VAL A 9 -2.65 3.11 33.62
CA VAL A 9 -1.84 1.99 34.17
C VAL A 9 -1.07 1.26 33.06
N ALA A 10 -1.54 1.34 31.81
CA ALA A 10 -0.86 0.78 30.64
C ALA A 10 -1.26 1.58 29.40
N MET A 11 -0.34 1.68 28.44
CA MET A 11 -0.60 2.19 27.11
C MET A 11 0.09 1.32 26.07
N ASP A 12 -0.58 1.15 24.94
CA ASP A 12 0.03 0.54 23.77
C ASP A 12 0.78 1.62 22.99
N LEU A 13 2.03 1.34 22.67
CA LEU A 13 2.90 2.24 21.94
C LEU A 13 3.33 1.59 20.63
N MET A 14 3.18 2.31 19.53
CA MET A 14 3.86 1.96 18.30
C MET A 14 5.20 2.67 18.26
N ALA A 15 6.30 1.90 18.20
CA ALA A 15 7.64 2.42 18.05
C ALA A 15 8.14 2.18 16.62
N ALA A 16 8.74 3.18 16.02
CA ALA A 16 9.38 3.07 14.72
C ALA A 16 10.85 3.48 14.85
N ALA A 17 11.72 2.76 14.16
CA ALA A 17 13.15 3.06 14.10
C ALA A 17 13.62 3.03 12.65
N ALA A 18 14.53 3.93 12.31
CA ALA A 18 15.21 3.96 11.03
C ALA A 18 16.72 4.14 11.25
N PRO A 19 17.58 3.62 10.36
CA PRO A 19 19.01 3.88 10.38
C PRO A 19 19.30 5.39 10.27
N LYS A 20 20.28 5.88 11.03
CA LYS A 20 20.61 7.31 11.05
C LYS A 20 21.13 7.81 9.71
N ASP A 21 21.88 6.99 8.99
CA ASP A 21 22.41 7.27 7.65
C ASP A 21 21.28 7.56 6.66
N VAL A 22 20.25 6.72 6.64
CA VAL A 22 19.05 6.92 5.81
C VAL A 22 18.38 8.27 6.11
N ILE A 23 18.18 8.59 7.40
CA ILE A 23 17.58 9.89 7.77
C ILE A 23 18.49 11.05 7.37
N SER A 24 19.82 10.91 7.54
CA SER A 24 20.78 11.95 7.16
C SER A 24 20.82 12.18 5.65
N GLU A 25 20.67 11.14 4.83
CA GLU A 25 20.57 11.24 3.38
C GLU A 25 19.33 12.04 2.96
N TYR A 26 18.16 11.73 3.53
CA TYR A 26 16.93 12.50 3.28
C TYR A 26 17.05 13.96 3.72
N GLU A 27 17.66 14.21 4.89
CA GLU A 27 17.91 15.57 5.38
C GLU A 27 18.81 16.36 4.41
N ALA A 28 19.90 15.73 3.95
CA ALA A 28 20.83 16.34 2.99
C ALA A 28 20.13 16.65 1.66
N MET A 29 19.34 15.71 1.12
CA MET A 29 18.59 15.88 -0.12
C MET A 29 17.57 17.03 -0.03
N VAL A 30 16.78 17.07 1.05
CA VAL A 30 15.79 18.12 1.29
C VAL A 30 16.46 19.48 1.44
N LYS A 31 17.62 19.54 2.13
CA LYS A 31 18.41 20.76 2.30
C LYS A 31 19.00 21.25 0.97
N GLN A 32 19.50 20.34 0.12
CA GLN A 32 20.01 20.70 -1.22
C GLN A 32 18.90 21.28 -2.10
N ALA A 33 17.67 20.83 -1.95
CA ALA A 33 16.51 21.39 -2.63
C ALA A 33 16.04 22.74 -2.05
N GLY A 34 16.73 23.27 -1.02
CA GLY A 34 16.40 24.56 -0.40
C GLY A 34 15.31 24.49 0.69
N PHE A 35 14.97 23.29 1.14
CA PHE A 35 13.96 23.06 2.18
C PHE A 35 14.59 22.60 3.51
N LYS A 36 13.78 22.59 4.56
CA LYS A 36 14.14 22.06 5.87
C LYS A 36 13.27 20.83 6.15
N LEU A 37 13.89 19.68 6.41
CA LEU A 37 13.17 18.49 6.86
C LEU A 37 12.54 18.78 8.23
N GLN A 38 11.23 18.69 8.33
CA GLN A 38 10.50 18.91 9.57
C GLN A 38 10.23 17.60 10.30
N ILE A 39 9.81 16.57 9.56
CA ILE A 39 9.41 15.26 10.09
C ILE A 39 9.85 14.21 9.09
N ALA A 40 10.40 13.11 9.60
CA ALA A 40 10.55 11.84 8.90
C ALA A 40 9.72 10.80 9.67
N ALA A 41 8.78 10.17 8.98
CA ALA A 41 7.87 9.21 9.59
C ALA A 41 7.66 8.00 8.66
N PRO A 42 7.40 6.80 9.21
CA PRO A 42 6.98 5.66 8.40
C PRO A 42 5.68 5.95 7.65
N GLU A 43 5.54 5.37 6.47
CA GLU A 43 4.35 5.54 5.61
C GLU A 43 3.04 5.18 6.30
N VAL A 44 3.05 4.19 7.20
CA VAL A 44 1.86 3.77 7.97
C VAL A 44 1.23 4.90 8.79
N PHE A 45 2.00 5.91 9.19
CA PHE A 45 1.43 7.08 9.87
C PHE A 45 0.61 7.98 8.93
N ALA A 46 0.92 7.99 7.63
CA ALA A 46 0.10 8.70 6.66
C ALA A 46 -1.28 8.05 6.55
N TYR A 47 -1.33 6.73 6.47
CA TYR A 47 -2.60 5.98 6.45
C TYR A 47 -3.36 6.12 7.77
N SER A 48 -2.70 6.04 8.93
CA SER A 48 -3.35 6.30 10.23
C SER A 48 -4.02 7.68 10.28
N ASN A 49 -3.34 8.70 9.75
CA ASN A 49 -3.90 10.06 9.72
C ASN A 49 -5.04 10.17 8.71
N LEU A 50 -4.94 9.50 7.56
CA LEU A 50 -6.00 9.44 6.56
C LEU A 50 -7.27 8.83 7.15
N VAL A 51 -7.16 7.68 7.82
CA VAL A 51 -8.30 7.02 8.48
C VAL A 51 -8.91 7.93 9.54
N ARG A 52 -8.08 8.50 10.42
CA ARG A 52 -8.57 9.40 11.48
C ARG A 52 -9.35 10.58 10.91
N GLU A 53 -8.85 11.18 9.84
CA GLU A 53 -9.52 12.31 9.22
C GLU A 53 -10.80 11.89 8.50
N TYR A 54 -10.78 10.74 7.83
CA TYR A 54 -11.96 10.17 7.19
C TYR A 54 -13.07 9.88 8.21
N GLU A 55 -12.76 9.17 9.30
CA GLU A 55 -13.72 8.85 10.35
C GLU A 55 -14.28 10.13 11.00
N ARG A 56 -13.44 11.15 11.17
CA ARG A 56 -13.86 12.46 11.70
C ARG A 56 -14.81 13.19 10.76
N VAL A 57 -14.53 13.20 9.46
CA VAL A 57 -15.36 13.90 8.46
C VAL A 57 -16.69 13.20 8.25
N GLU A 58 -16.70 11.87 8.24
CA GLU A 58 -17.89 11.05 8.06
C GLU A 58 -18.67 10.84 9.36
N GLU A 59 -18.22 11.46 10.47
CA GLU A 59 -18.86 11.37 11.81
C GLU A 59 -19.14 9.90 12.23
N LEU A 60 -18.18 9.00 11.98
CA LEU A 60 -18.33 7.59 12.32
C LEU A 60 -18.19 7.40 13.84
N GLU A 61 -19.22 6.79 14.46
CA GLU A 61 -19.25 6.55 15.91
C GLU A 61 -18.34 5.38 16.31
N GLU A 62 -18.18 4.40 15.41
CA GLU A 62 -17.40 3.19 15.66
C GLU A 62 -16.26 3.08 14.65
N SER A 63 -15.09 2.71 15.16
CA SER A 63 -13.92 2.42 14.31
C SER A 63 -14.16 1.18 13.46
N ARG A 64 -13.84 1.30 12.18
CA ARG A 64 -13.93 0.22 11.20
C ARG A 64 -12.55 -0.36 10.91
N GLU A 65 -12.52 -1.46 10.19
CA GLU A 65 -11.28 -1.98 9.65
C GLU A 65 -11.05 -1.43 8.23
N TYR A 66 -9.79 -1.15 7.93
CA TYR A 66 -9.36 -0.60 6.65
C TYR A 66 -8.19 -1.42 6.11
N CYS A 67 -8.26 -1.80 4.85
CA CYS A 67 -7.18 -2.41 4.12
C CYS A 67 -6.75 -1.48 2.98
N PHE A 68 -5.47 -1.10 2.97
CA PHE A 68 -4.88 -0.28 1.91
C PHE A 68 -3.88 -1.13 1.12
N VAL A 69 -3.97 -1.08 -0.20
CA VAL A 69 -3.01 -1.70 -1.12
C VAL A 69 -2.31 -0.61 -1.91
N ASP A 70 -1.01 -0.47 -1.70
CA ASP A 70 -0.13 0.43 -2.45
C ASP A 70 0.59 -0.34 -3.56
N PHE A 71 0.21 -0.10 -4.80
CA PHE A 71 0.89 -0.65 -5.98
C PHE A 71 2.15 0.19 -6.30
N GLY A 72 3.21 -0.09 -5.57
CA GLY A 72 4.48 0.63 -5.65
C GLY A 72 5.34 0.24 -6.85
N TYR A 73 6.52 0.88 -6.94
CA TYR A 73 7.48 0.61 -8.00
C TYR A 73 8.21 -0.73 -7.81
N HIS A 74 8.77 -0.98 -6.63
CA HIS A 74 9.54 -2.19 -6.32
C HIS A 74 8.67 -3.32 -5.82
N SER A 75 7.71 -3.01 -4.98
CA SER A 75 6.83 -3.97 -4.31
C SER A 75 5.41 -3.43 -4.23
N THR A 76 4.46 -4.32 -3.95
CA THR A 76 3.10 -3.98 -3.56
C THR A 76 2.98 -4.17 -2.05
N LYS A 77 2.45 -3.19 -1.35
CA LYS A 77 2.28 -3.25 0.10
C LYS A 77 0.81 -3.28 0.46
N LEU A 78 0.48 -4.14 1.41
CA LEU A 78 -0.85 -4.23 1.98
C LEU A 78 -0.77 -3.85 3.46
N HIS A 79 -1.54 -2.85 3.86
CA HIS A 79 -1.60 -2.34 5.23
C HIS A 79 -3.01 -2.53 5.77
N ILE A 80 -3.15 -3.09 6.97
CA ILE A 80 -4.43 -3.24 7.66
C ILE A 80 -4.43 -2.42 8.93
N PHE A 81 -5.57 -1.75 9.17
CA PHE A 81 -5.82 -0.87 10.31
C PHE A 81 -7.15 -1.22 10.95
N SER A 82 -7.21 -1.11 12.29
CA SER A 82 -8.45 -1.10 13.06
C SER A 82 -8.68 0.34 13.54
N GLY A 83 -9.64 1.03 12.94
CA GLY A 83 -9.68 2.49 12.98
C GLY A 83 -8.36 3.08 12.50
N SER A 84 -7.86 4.10 13.18
CA SER A 84 -6.54 4.68 12.88
C SER A 84 -5.35 3.89 13.47
N ARG A 85 -5.60 2.74 14.15
CA ARG A 85 -4.56 1.90 14.73
C ARG A 85 -4.01 0.94 13.69
N PHE A 86 -2.71 1.01 13.47
CA PHE A 86 -1.98 0.08 12.60
C PHE A 86 -1.97 -1.33 13.20
N GLU A 87 -2.31 -2.34 12.41
CA GLU A 87 -2.30 -3.75 12.78
C GLU A 87 -1.16 -4.52 12.11
N VAL A 88 -1.10 -4.50 10.78
CA VAL A 88 -0.10 -5.27 10.04
C VAL A 88 0.20 -4.68 8.68
N THR A 89 1.45 -4.87 8.23
CA THR A 89 1.86 -4.69 6.84
C THR A 89 2.31 -6.02 6.25
N ARG A 90 1.91 -6.29 5.01
CA ARG A 90 2.47 -7.34 4.16
C ARG A 90 3.10 -6.70 2.93
N GLU A 91 4.31 -7.10 2.63
CA GLU A 91 5.02 -6.71 1.43
C GLU A 91 5.04 -7.88 0.46
N ILE A 92 4.68 -7.62 -0.78
CA ILE A 92 4.62 -8.55 -1.90
C ILE A 92 5.71 -8.12 -2.86
N ASP A 93 6.63 -9.02 -3.19
CA ASP A 93 7.81 -8.74 -4.03
C ASP A 93 7.46 -8.57 -5.53
N TYR A 94 6.33 -7.96 -5.81
CA TYR A 94 5.90 -7.56 -7.14
C TYR A 94 5.48 -6.09 -7.16
N GLY A 95 6.06 -5.33 -8.09
CA GLY A 95 5.73 -3.93 -8.32
C GLY A 95 5.87 -3.57 -9.81
N CYS A 96 5.66 -2.31 -10.15
CA CYS A 96 5.73 -1.82 -11.52
C CYS A 96 7.09 -2.07 -12.20
N ALA A 97 8.18 -2.19 -11.43
CA ALA A 97 9.50 -2.53 -11.96
C ALA A 97 9.51 -3.90 -12.66
N HIS A 98 8.76 -4.87 -12.18
CA HIS A 98 8.64 -6.19 -12.80
C HIS A 98 7.95 -6.12 -14.17
N LEU A 99 6.89 -5.29 -14.28
CA LEU A 99 6.23 -5.02 -15.56
C LEU A 99 7.19 -4.36 -16.56
N ILE A 100 7.94 -3.35 -16.09
CA ILE A 100 8.92 -2.63 -16.92
C ILE A 100 10.01 -3.58 -17.43
N GLN A 101 10.56 -4.44 -16.55
CA GLN A 101 11.57 -5.42 -16.91
C GLN A 101 11.02 -6.45 -17.93
N THR A 102 9.82 -6.95 -17.70
CA THR A 102 9.14 -7.87 -18.60
C THR A 102 8.93 -7.25 -19.98
N VAL A 103 8.42 -6.04 -20.03
CA VAL A 103 8.21 -5.31 -21.30
C VAL A 103 9.54 -5.01 -21.99
N ALA A 104 10.59 -4.62 -21.25
CA ALA A 104 11.92 -4.40 -21.80
C ALA A 104 12.46 -5.63 -22.49
N ALA A 105 12.33 -6.80 -21.85
CA ALA A 105 12.77 -8.09 -22.41
C ALA A 105 11.97 -8.50 -23.66
N ILE A 106 10.63 -8.42 -23.61
CA ILE A 106 9.75 -8.83 -24.73
C ILE A 106 9.93 -7.93 -25.95
N LYS A 107 10.03 -6.62 -25.73
CA LYS A 107 10.14 -5.63 -26.80
C LYS A 107 11.58 -5.37 -27.25
N ASN A 108 12.56 -5.96 -26.54
CA ASN A 108 13.99 -5.75 -26.75
C ASN A 108 14.37 -4.26 -26.78
N VAL A 109 13.91 -3.55 -25.74
CA VAL A 109 14.18 -2.11 -25.53
C VAL A 109 14.82 -1.87 -24.16
N ASP A 110 15.44 -0.71 -23.96
CA ASP A 110 15.95 -0.35 -22.65
C ASP A 110 14.82 -0.07 -21.64
N GLN A 111 15.16 -0.07 -20.34
CA GLN A 111 14.19 0.08 -19.26
C GLN A 111 13.45 1.44 -19.28
N HIS A 112 14.09 2.53 -19.72
CA HIS A 112 13.43 3.85 -19.78
C HIS A 112 12.39 3.89 -20.88
N VAL A 113 12.67 3.26 -22.02
CA VAL A 113 11.69 3.10 -23.10
C VAL A 113 10.55 2.20 -22.66
N ALA A 114 10.87 1.06 -22.03
CA ALA A 114 9.87 0.15 -21.48
C ALA A 114 8.97 0.82 -20.43
N GLN A 115 9.55 1.63 -19.54
CA GLN A 115 8.80 2.43 -18.58
C GLN A 115 7.79 3.36 -19.27
N SER A 116 8.22 4.05 -20.34
CA SER A 116 7.31 4.89 -21.14
C SER A 116 6.18 4.06 -21.78
N TYR A 117 6.48 2.84 -22.22
CA TYR A 117 5.48 1.92 -22.77
C TYR A 117 4.47 1.51 -21.71
N VAL A 118 4.93 1.12 -20.51
CA VAL A 118 4.05 0.75 -19.39
C VAL A 118 3.16 1.93 -18.99
N MET A 119 3.73 3.13 -18.82
CA MET A 119 2.97 4.31 -18.39
C MET A 119 1.89 4.74 -19.40
N LYS A 120 2.10 4.51 -20.67
CA LYS A 120 1.20 4.96 -21.76
C LYS A 120 0.36 3.85 -22.37
N ASN A 121 0.48 2.63 -21.87
CA ASN A 121 -0.08 1.43 -22.51
C ASN A 121 0.25 1.37 -24.02
N TYR A 122 1.49 1.73 -24.38
CA TYR A 122 1.89 1.77 -25.78
C TYR A 122 1.87 0.36 -26.41
N LEU A 123 1.25 0.21 -27.57
CA LEU A 123 1.03 -1.07 -28.26
C LEU A 123 0.23 -2.08 -27.39
N ASP A 124 -0.64 -1.59 -26.56
CA ASP A 124 -1.51 -2.39 -25.71
C ASP A 124 -0.76 -3.42 -24.82
N ILE A 125 0.42 -3.00 -24.32
CA ILE A 125 1.29 -3.89 -23.55
C ILE A 125 0.66 -4.39 -22.24
N TRP A 126 -0.31 -3.66 -21.68
CA TRP A 126 -1.01 -4.09 -20.47
C TRP A 126 -1.75 -5.41 -20.66
N ASN A 127 -2.11 -5.76 -21.91
CA ASN A 127 -2.81 -6.97 -22.27
C ASN A 127 -1.90 -8.11 -22.71
N LEU A 128 -0.58 -7.95 -22.62
CA LEU A 128 0.36 -9.06 -22.86
C LEU A 128 0.16 -10.17 -21.82
N GLU A 129 0.28 -11.42 -22.23
CA GLU A 129 0.10 -12.59 -21.37
C GLU A 129 1.06 -12.55 -20.18
N GLU A 130 2.30 -12.15 -20.39
CA GLU A 130 3.32 -12.04 -19.36
C GLU A 130 3.00 -10.93 -18.33
N CYS A 131 2.42 -9.82 -18.77
CA CYS A 131 1.95 -8.77 -17.86
C CYS A 131 0.75 -9.25 -17.04
N ARG A 132 -0.20 -9.95 -17.66
CA ARG A 132 -1.33 -10.56 -16.98
C ARG A 132 -0.89 -11.56 -15.91
N GLY A 133 0.12 -12.39 -16.20
CA GLY A 133 0.70 -13.31 -15.21
C GLY A 133 1.22 -12.60 -13.95
N ILE A 134 1.78 -11.39 -14.10
CA ILE A 134 2.20 -10.56 -12.96
C ILE A 134 0.98 -10.05 -12.18
N TYR A 135 -0.05 -9.57 -12.86
CA TYR A 135 -1.28 -9.08 -12.21
C TYR A 135 -1.97 -10.19 -11.41
N GLU A 136 -2.10 -11.38 -11.99
CA GLU A 136 -2.63 -12.56 -11.33
C GLU A 136 -1.83 -12.93 -10.08
N SER A 137 -0.50 -12.91 -10.18
CA SER A 137 0.38 -13.18 -9.04
C SER A 137 0.16 -12.19 -7.92
N ILE A 138 0.05 -10.90 -8.21
CA ILE A 138 -0.24 -9.85 -7.22
C ILE A 138 -1.61 -10.09 -6.59
N GLY A 139 -2.65 -10.35 -7.39
CA GLY A 139 -4.00 -10.62 -6.91
C GLY A 139 -4.07 -11.81 -5.94
N VAL A 140 -3.42 -12.91 -6.29
CA VAL A 140 -3.32 -14.11 -5.45
C VAL A 140 -2.61 -13.82 -4.13
N GLU A 141 -1.49 -13.10 -4.15
CA GLU A 141 -0.76 -12.78 -2.91
C GLU A 141 -1.55 -11.82 -2.00
N ILE A 142 -2.26 -10.84 -2.56
CA ILE A 142 -3.16 -9.97 -1.79
C ILE A 142 -4.29 -10.80 -1.16
N MET A 143 -4.94 -11.67 -1.93
CA MET A 143 -5.97 -12.57 -1.42
C MET A 143 -5.45 -13.44 -0.27
N ARG A 144 -4.25 -14.02 -0.42
CA ARG A 144 -3.61 -14.83 0.64
C ARG A 144 -3.36 -14.01 1.91
N ALA A 145 -2.87 -12.77 1.76
CA ALA A 145 -2.61 -11.91 2.89
C ALA A 145 -3.88 -11.54 3.67
N ILE A 146 -4.97 -11.22 2.96
CA ILE A 146 -6.28 -10.92 3.53
C ILE A 146 -6.85 -12.16 4.25
N ASN A 147 -6.84 -13.31 3.59
CA ASN A 147 -7.35 -14.55 4.17
C ASN A 147 -6.55 -14.95 5.43
N PHE A 148 -5.21 -14.77 5.41
CA PHE A 148 -4.38 -15.03 6.59
C PHE A 148 -4.72 -14.08 7.74
N TYR A 149 -4.95 -12.80 7.46
CA TYR A 149 -5.37 -11.84 8.47
C TYR A 149 -6.73 -12.23 9.07
N SER A 150 -7.74 -12.48 8.25
CA SER A 150 -9.08 -12.87 8.69
C SER A 150 -9.08 -14.17 9.49
N PHE A 151 -8.26 -15.15 9.09
CA PHE A 151 -8.12 -16.41 9.83
C PHE A 151 -7.58 -16.21 11.26
N ASN A 152 -6.62 -15.28 11.42
CA ASN A 152 -6.02 -14.97 12.72
C ASN A 152 -6.84 -13.96 13.54
N ASN A 153 -7.82 -13.31 12.93
CA ASN A 153 -8.70 -12.32 13.56
C ASN A 153 -10.17 -12.66 13.23
N PRO A 154 -10.77 -13.67 13.92
CA PRO A 154 -12.13 -14.13 13.60
C PRO A 154 -13.21 -13.06 13.77
N GLU A 155 -12.95 -12.05 14.59
CA GLU A 155 -13.84 -10.90 14.82
C GLU A 155 -13.64 -9.77 13.78
N SER A 156 -12.80 -10.01 12.77
CA SER A 156 -12.53 -9.04 11.70
C SER A 156 -13.78 -8.85 10.83
N HIS A 157 -14.08 -7.58 10.56
CA HIS A 157 -15.18 -7.13 9.69
C HIS A 157 -14.64 -6.36 8.49
N LEU A 158 -13.47 -6.78 7.97
CA LEU A 158 -12.89 -6.17 6.77
C LEU A 158 -13.81 -6.42 5.56
N ASP A 159 -14.33 -5.36 4.97
CA ASP A 159 -15.29 -5.41 3.86
C ASP A 159 -14.79 -4.71 2.58
N THR A 160 -13.82 -3.81 2.72
CA THR A 160 -13.34 -2.99 1.61
C THR A 160 -11.81 -2.93 1.58
N VAL A 161 -11.26 -3.01 0.38
CA VAL A 161 -9.86 -2.81 0.06
C VAL A 161 -9.71 -1.51 -0.73
N TYR A 162 -8.95 -0.58 -0.19
CA TYR A 162 -8.63 0.69 -0.85
C TYR A 162 -7.27 0.59 -1.52
N TYR A 163 -7.17 0.99 -2.78
CA TYR A 163 -5.91 0.94 -3.49
C TYR A 163 -5.38 2.33 -3.90
N CYS A 164 -4.05 2.42 -3.99
CA CYS A 164 -3.31 3.61 -4.41
C CYS A 164 -1.98 3.22 -5.07
N GLY A 165 -1.09 4.18 -5.21
CA GLY A 165 0.23 4.00 -5.81
C GLY A 165 0.23 4.12 -7.33
N GLY A 166 1.44 4.15 -7.92
CA GLY A 166 1.59 4.36 -9.36
C GLY A 166 1.00 3.25 -10.23
N GLY A 167 1.01 2.01 -9.73
CA GLY A 167 0.43 0.85 -10.42
C GLY A 167 -1.10 0.85 -10.45
N SER A 168 -1.76 1.63 -9.60
CA SER A 168 -3.22 1.76 -9.58
C SER A 168 -3.83 2.33 -10.87
N LEU A 169 -3.00 2.98 -11.69
CA LEU A 169 -3.40 3.49 -13.00
C LEU A 169 -3.46 2.41 -14.08
N ILE A 170 -2.94 1.21 -13.80
CA ILE A 170 -2.97 0.06 -14.72
C ILE A 170 -4.27 -0.71 -14.48
N THR A 171 -5.29 -0.38 -15.27
CA THR A 171 -6.63 -0.96 -15.12
C THR A 171 -6.64 -2.49 -15.07
N PRO A 172 -5.94 -3.24 -15.95
CA PRO A 172 -5.92 -4.71 -15.85
C PRO A 172 -5.34 -5.25 -14.55
N LEU A 173 -4.43 -4.52 -13.87
CA LEU A 173 -3.92 -4.90 -12.55
C LEU A 173 -5.01 -4.78 -11.48
N THR A 174 -5.72 -3.66 -11.44
CA THR A 174 -6.80 -3.45 -10.46
C THR A 174 -7.98 -4.39 -10.69
N GLU A 175 -8.30 -4.70 -11.94
CA GLU A 175 -9.30 -5.68 -12.31
C GLU A 175 -8.91 -7.11 -11.89
N ALA A 176 -7.65 -7.52 -12.12
CA ALA A 176 -7.15 -8.81 -11.67
C ALA A 176 -7.23 -8.94 -10.14
N VAL A 177 -6.83 -7.92 -9.40
CA VAL A 177 -6.95 -7.90 -7.94
C VAL A 177 -8.42 -8.02 -7.52
N SER A 178 -9.31 -7.24 -8.11
CA SER A 178 -10.76 -7.31 -7.80
C SER A 178 -11.37 -8.68 -8.10
N SER A 179 -10.86 -9.41 -9.09
CA SER A 179 -11.36 -10.75 -9.43
C SER A 179 -10.94 -11.84 -8.44
N HIS A 180 -9.85 -11.63 -7.69
CA HIS A 180 -9.33 -12.59 -6.71
C HIS A 180 -9.88 -12.38 -5.30
N ILE A 181 -10.43 -11.21 -5.02
CA ILE A 181 -10.87 -10.82 -3.68
C ILE A 181 -12.38 -10.72 -3.66
N SER A 182 -13.01 -11.30 -2.63
CA SER A 182 -14.47 -11.20 -2.44
C SER A 182 -14.93 -9.90 -1.77
N LEU A 183 -13.98 -9.05 -1.37
CA LEU A 183 -14.24 -7.74 -0.77
C LEU A 183 -14.46 -6.68 -1.85
N ASP A 184 -15.06 -5.58 -1.49
CA ASP A 184 -15.16 -4.44 -2.38
C ASP A 184 -13.77 -3.78 -2.58
N VAL A 185 -13.42 -3.44 -3.82
CA VAL A 185 -12.09 -2.91 -4.17
C VAL A 185 -12.27 -1.53 -4.79
N ARG A 186 -11.75 -0.49 -4.11
CA ARG A 186 -11.95 0.91 -4.48
C ARG A 186 -10.65 1.71 -4.52
N PRO A 187 -10.54 2.73 -5.37
CA PRO A 187 -9.44 3.70 -5.25
C PRO A 187 -9.58 4.55 -3.99
N ILE A 188 -8.45 5.02 -3.45
CA ILE A 188 -8.46 6.14 -2.50
C ILE A 188 -8.81 7.40 -3.28
N THR A 189 -9.90 8.08 -2.92
CA THR A 189 -10.40 9.31 -3.56
C THR A 189 -10.43 10.46 -2.56
#